data_1eb092ef41cdef0ffba53c96d5a38c66
#
_entry.id   1eb092ef41cdef0ffba53c96d5a38c66
#
_cell.length_a   1.000
_cell.length_b   1.000
_cell.length_c   1.000
_cell.angle_alpha   90.00
_cell.angle_beta   90.00
_cell.angle_gamma   90.00
#
_symmetry.space_group_name_H-M   'P 1'
#
loop_
_entity.id
_entity.type
_entity.pdbx_description
1 polymer ?
#
loop_
_entity_poly.entity_id
_entity_poly.type
_entity_poly.pdbx_seq_one_letter_code
_entity_poly.pdbx_strand_id
1 'polypeptide(L)'
;MANLIPAVADMGPVWLATLIFGRDASLAVAAIYYRWASLPAPKTLARYWDFSLPSAEVHPTTVSKYNTFLQLILVGGTTALPLLSAHSELLPAKLTFEGVVRGLQYVVAATTLWSGASYAWLKNAVKILGENEELKAKQGKRGRAIIGVSFATIVVLAVFLAQREDKVEQDPRHEV
;
A
#
# COMPACT_ATOMS: atom_id res chain seq x y z
N MET A 1 -16.94 -10.60 -24.69
CA MET A 1 -16.02 -10.20 -23.63
C MET A 1 -16.59 -8.97 -22.92
N ALA A 2 -17.79 -9.16 -22.35
CA ALA A 2 -18.56 -8.09 -21.76
C ALA A 2 -18.40 -8.15 -20.23
N ASN A 3 -18.11 -7.00 -19.64
CA ASN A 3 -18.45 -6.64 -18.26
C ASN A 3 -17.64 -7.25 -17.10
N LEU A 4 -16.30 -7.28 -17.19
CA LEU A 4 -15.50 -7.33 -15.97
C LEU A 4 -15.28 -5.92 -15.38
N ILE A 5 -15.49 -4.87 -16.17
CA ILE A 5 -15.24 -3.47 -15.81
C ILE A 5 -16.23 -2.93 -14.74
N PRO A 6 -17.56 -3.22 -14.78
CA PRO A 6 -18.46 -2.75 -13.75
C PRO A 6 -18.20 -3.34 -12.37
N ALA A 7 -17.82 -4.62 -12.29
CA ALA A 7 -17.56 -5.28 -11.01
C ALA A 7 -16.30 -4.72 -10.30
N VAL A 8 -15.34 -4.17 -11.05
CA VAL A 8 -14.14 -3.53 -10.48
C VAL A 8 -14.45 -2.09 -10.06
N ALA A 9 -15.36 -1.39 -10.76
CA ALA A 9 -15.80 -0.05 -10.38
C ALA A 9 -16.55 -0.03 -9.03
N ASP A 10 -17.28 -1.12 -8.71
CA ASP A 10 -17.96 -1.27 -7.42
C ASP A 10 -17.02 -1.56 -6.24
N MET A 11 -15.78 -1.95 -6.50
CA MET A 11 -14.76 -2.24 -5.47
C MET A 11 -13.97 -1.02 -4.99
N GLY A 12 -14.27 0.18 -5.51
CA GLY A 12 -13.58 1.43 -5.19
C GLY A 12 -12.58 1.87 -6.28
N PRO A 13 -12.05 3.09 -6.19
CA PRO A 13 -11.25 3.68 -7.25
C PRO A 13 -9.93 2.93 -7.45
N VAL A 14 -9.59 2.63 -8.72
CA VAL A 14 -8.40 1.85 -9.09
C VAL A 14 -7.10 2.55 -8.66
N TRP A 15 -7.07 3.89 -8.66
CA TRP A 15 -5.92 4.65 -8.18
C TRP A 15 -5.62 4.38 -6.69
N LEU A 16 -6.67 4.23 -5.86
CA LEU A 16 -6.49 3.93 -4.42
C LEU A 16 -5.98 2.50 -4.21
N ALA A 17 -6.56 1.53 -4.92
CA ALA A 17 -6.07 0.15 -4.91
C ALA A 17 -4.59 0.09 -5.34
N THR A 18 -4.22 0.80 -6.41
CA THR A 18 -2.84 0.91 -6.88
C THR A 18 -1.91 1.49 -5.82
N LEU A 19 -2.35 2.53 -5.11
CA LEU A 19 -1.58 3.16 -4.04
C LEU A 19 -1.36 2.21 -2.86
N ILE A 20 -2.41 1.49 -2.42
CA ILE A 20 -2.35 0.54 -1.30
C ILE A 20 -1.41 -0.63 -1.64
N PHE A 21 -1.70 -1.36 -2.73
CA PHE A 21 -0.90 -2.53 -3.13
C PHE A 21 0.52 -2.14 -3.54
N GLY A 22 0.68 -1.01 -4.19
CA GLY A 22 2.00 -0.51 -4.59
C GLY A 22 2.88 -0.16 -3.40
N ARG A 23 2.30 0.43 -2.33
CA ARG A 23 3.00 0.67 -1.08
C ARG A 23 3.47 -0.64 -0.45
N ASP A 24 2.61 -1.65 -0.38
CA ASP A 24 2.94 -2.93 0.22
C ASP A 24 3.98 -3.68 -0.63
N ALA A 25 3.87 -3.64 -1.95
CA ALA A 25 4.87 -4.18 -2.87
C ALA A 25 6.23 -3.48 -2.70
N SER A 26 6.26 -2.16 -2.54
CA SER A 26 7.50 -1.40 -2.32
C SER A 26 8.20 -1.84 -1.02
N LEU A 27 7.44 -2.08 0.04
CA LEU A 27 7.98 -2.59 1.31
C LEU A 27 8.45 -4.04 1.17
N ALA A 28 7.72 -4.88 0.42
CA ALA A 28 8.12 -6.28 0.16
C ALA A 28 9.45 -6.35 -0.61
N VAL A 29 9.62 -5.54 -1.66
CA VAL A 29 10.89 -5.43 -2.39
C VAL A 29 12.04 -5.02 -1.48
N ALA A 30 11.81 -4.04 -0.62
CA ALA A 30 12.81 -3.61 0.36
C ALA A 30 13.12 -4.71 1.40
N ALA A 31 12.10 -5.45 1.86
CA ALA A 31 12.31 -6.57 2.79
C ALA A 31 13.17 -7.67 2.18
N ILE A 32 12.95 -8.01 0.91
CA ILE A 32 13.80 -8.95 0.15
C ILE A 32 15.25 -8.44 0.09
N TYR A 33 15.42 -7.15 -0.23
CA TYR A 33 16.74 -6.52 -0.26
C TYR A 33 17.44 -6.58 1.11
N TYR A 34 16.74 -6.18 2.19
CA TYR A 34 17.30 -6.18 3.55
C TYR A 34 17.64 -7.59 4.03
N ARG A 35 16.80 -8.57 3.72
CA ARG A 35 17.09 -9.98 3.99
C ARG A 35 18.38 -10.41 3.31
N TRP A 36 18.53 -10.14 2.00
CA TRP A 36 19.75 -10.45 1.25
C TRP A 36 20.97 -9.70 1.78
N ALA A 37 20.81 -8.41 2.12
CA ALA A 37 21.90 -7.59 2.64
C ALA A 37 22.43 -8.11 3.98
N SER A 38 21.56 -8.63 4.85
CA SER A 38 21.90 -9.13 6.19
C SER A 38 22.51 -10.53 6.20
N LEU A 39 22.50 -11.26 5.08
CA LEU A 39 23.08 -12.61 5.04
C LEU A 39 24.60 -12.57 5.20
N PRO A 40 25.17 -13.46 6.07
CA PRO A 40 26.60 -13.65 6.17
C PRO A 40 27.19 -14.28 4.90
N ALA A 41 28.45 -14.02 4.61
CA ALA A 41 29.14 -14.63 3.49
C ALA A 41 29.36 -16.15 3.72
N PRO A 42 29.31 -16.99 2.67
CA PRO A 42 28.94 -16.73 1.28
C PRO A 42 27.41 -16.57 1.13
N LYS A 43 26.97 -15.58 0.32
CA LYS A 43 25.56 -15.32 0.05
C LYS A 43 25.05 -16.28 -1.01
N THR A 44 24.18 -17.20 -0.63
CA THR A 44 23.54 -18.20 -1.52
C THR A 44 22.03 -18.18 -1.37
N LEU A 45 21.31 -18.64 -2.39
CA LEU A 45 19.84 -18.77 -2.32
C LEU A 45 19.40 -19.76 -1.23
N ALA A 46 20.16 -20.83 -1.02
CA ALA A 46 19.87 -21.78 0.06
C ALA A 46 19.90 -21.09 1.44
N ARG A 47 20.90 -20.24 1.68
CA ARG A 47 20.98 -19.43 2.91
C ARG A 47 19.90 -18.34 3.00
N TYR A 48 19.44 -17.84 1.88
CA TYR A 48 18.33 -16.88 1.88
C TYR A 48 17.05 -17.51 2.46
N TRP A 49 16.78 -18.76 2.16
CA TRP A 49 15.63 -19.50 2.66
C TRP A 49 15.85 -20.18 4.02
N ASP A 50 17.05 -20.10 4.56
CA ASP A 50 17.37 -20.61 5.90
C ASP A 50 16.97 -19.56 6.96
N PHE A 51 15.80 -19.77 7.57
CA PHE A 51 15.26 -18.88 8.59
C PHE A 51 15.96 -19.03 9.96
N SER A 52 16.88 -19.96 10.15
CA SER A 52 17.71 -20.04 11.34
C SER A 52 18.78 -18.95 11.36
N LEU A 53 19.14 -18.41 10.18
CA LEU A 53 20.12 -17.34 10.08
C LEU A 53 19.50 -15.99 10.47
N PRO A 54 20.25 -15.17 11.25
CA PRO A 54 19.79 -13.87 11.64
C PRO A 54 19.54 -12.99 10.42
N SER A 55 18.41 -12.29 10.42
CA SER A 55 18.01 -11.38 9.34
C SER A 55 17.76 -9.97 9.88
N ALA A 56 17.57 -9.01 8.96
CA ALA A 56 17.16 -7.67 9.35
C ALA A 56 15.85 -7.71 10.14
N GLU A 57 15.80 -6.96 11.22
CA GLU A 57 14.59 -6.73 11.99
C GLU A 57 13.84 -5.53 11.39
N VAL A 58 12.58 -5.75 11.00
CA VAL A 58 11.71 -4.69 10.51
C VAL A 58 10.74 -4.30 11.62
N HIS A 59 10.82 -3.04 12.03
CA HIS A 59 9.90 -2.49 13.03
C HIS A 59 8.81 -1.68 12.32
N PRO A 60 7.55 -2.19 12.29
CA PRO A 60 6.45 -1.44 11.67
C PRO A 60 6.23 -0.13 12.41
N THR A 61 6.16 0.97 11.65
CA THR A 61 5.90 2.29 12.22
C THR A 61 4.47 2.36 12.77
N THR A 62 4.24 3.22 13.77
CA THR A 62 2.89 3.43 14.33
C THR A 62 1.91 3.87 13.23
N VAL A 63 2.34 4.73 12.32
CA VAL A 63 1.54 5.16 11.17
C VAL A 63 1.17 3.98 10.27
N SER A 64 2.09 3.04 10.03
CA SER A 64 1.83 1.84 9.25
C SER A 64 0.75 0.96 9.88
N LYS A 65 0.75 0.81 11.21
CA LYS A 65 -0.27 0.05 11.93
C LYS A 65 -1.65 0.67 11.79
N TYR A 66 -1.77 1.99 11.99
CA TYR A 66 -3.04 2.71 11.81
C TYR A 66 -3.51 2.68 10.35
N ASN A 67 -2.60 2.84 9.39
CA ASN A 67 -2.94 2.75 7.99
C ASN A 67 -3.54 1.39 7.62
N THR A 68 -2.92 0.28 8.06
CA THR A 68 -3.45 -1.07 7.81
C THR A 68 -4.82 -1.26 8.46
N PHE A 69 -5.03 -0.76 9.68
CA PHE A 69 -6.32 -0.82 10.36
C PHE A 69 -7.41 -0.05 9.59
N LEU A 70 -7.11 1.17 9.11
CA LEU A 70 -8.04 1.96 8.29
C LEU A 70 -8.35 1.30 6.95
N GLN A 71 -7.35 0.66 6.32
CA GLN A 71 -7.56 -0.12 5.10
C GLN A 71 -8.52 -1.30 5.33
N LEU A 72 -8.39 -2.02 6.45
CA LEU A 72 -9.31 -3.10 6.80
C LEU A 72 -10.72 -2.59 7.03
N ILE A 73 -10.89 -1.44 7.68
CA ILE A 73 -12.22 -0.81 7.84
C ILE A 73 -12.80 -0.42 6.47
N LEU A 74 -11.99 0.17 5.58
CA LEU A 74 -12.44 0.55 4.26
C LEU A 74 -12.88 -0.67 3.44
N VAL A 75 -12.02 -1.70 3.35
CA VAL A 75 -12.33 -2.92 2.59
C VAL A 75 -13.51 -3.67 3.20
N GLY A 76 -13.54 -3.84 4.51
CA GLY A 76 -14.67 -4.46 5.21
C GLY A 76 -15.98 -3.70 5.01
N GLY A 77 -15.94 -2.37 5.13
CA GLY A 77 -17.10 -1.49 4.92
C GLY A 77 -17.62 -1.56 3.49
N THR A 78 -16.76 -1.42 2.49
CA THR A 78 -17.15 -1.49 1.08
C THR A 78 -17.67 -2.87 0.68
N THR A 79 -17.10 -3.95 1.22
CA THR A 79 -17.56 -5.32 0.96
C THR A 79 -18.90 -5.61 1.64
N ALA A 80 -19.17 -5.04 2.82
CA ALA A 80 -20.42 -5.23 3.54
C ALA A 80 -21.58 -4.42 2.95
N LEU A 81 -21.30 -3.36 2.20
CA LEU A 81 -22.29 -2.45 1.61
C LEU A 81 -23.38 -3.13 0.80
N PRO A 82 -23.08 -4.03 -0.18
CA PRO A 82 -24.12 -4.70 -0.95
C PRO A 82 -25.05 -5.53 -0.07
N LEU A 83 -24.51 -6.15 1.00
CA LEU A 83 -25.27 -6.94 1.95
C LEU A 83 -26.21 -6.07 2.79
N LEU A 84 -25.75 -4.90 3.21
CA LEU A 84 -26.54 -3.93 3.98
C LEU A 84 -27.61 -3.24 3.10
N SER A 85 -27.29 -2.97 1.84
CA SER A 85 -28.24 -2.34 0.90
C SER A 85 -29.36 -3.27 0.48
N ALA A 86 -29.14 -4.60 0.47
CA ALA A 86 -30.19 -5.59 0.23
C ALA A 86 -31.28 -5.60 1.31
N HIS A 87 -31.00 -5.08 2.51
CA HIS A 87 -31.92 -4.94 3.64
C HIS A 87 -32.26 -3.45 3.86
N SER A 88 -32.63 -2.75 2.80
CA SER A 88 -32.75 -1.30 2.69
C SER A 88 -33.80 -0.62 3.61
N GLU A 89 -34.59 -1.38 4.35
CA GLU A 89 -35.51 -0.84 5.35
C GLU A 89 -34.84 -0.27 6.60
N LEU A 90 -33.54 -0.59 6.80
CA LEU A 90 -32.77 -0.19 7.98
C LEU A 90 -31.90 1.06 7.79
N LEU A 91 -31.80 1.62 6.57
CA LEU A 91 -30.89 2.73 6.30
C LEU A 91 -31.57 3.88 5.55
N PRO A 92 -32.11 4.91 6.25
CA PRO A 92 -32.58 6.14 5.59
C PRO A 92 -31.47 7.01 5.01
N ALA A 93 -30.20 6.56 5.00
CA ALA A 93 -29.03 7.40 4.80
C ALA A 93 -28.10 6.95 3.65
N LYS A 94 -28.61 6.48 2.49
CA LYS A 94 -27.77 6.16 1.33
C LYS A 94 -26.78 7.29 0.96
N LEU A 95 -27.24 8.52 0.94
CA LEU A 95 -26.41 9.69 0.64
C LEU A 95 -25.30 9.93 1.68
N THR A 96 -25.58 9.69 2.96
CA THR A 96 -24.61 9.89 4.04
C THR A 96 -23.53 8.82 4.04
N PHE A 97 -23.88 7.59 3.63
CA PHE A 97 -22.94 6.47 3.62
C PHE A 97 -21.89 6.59 2.51
N GLU A 98 -22.29 6.97 1.30
CA GLU A 98 -21.35 7.21 0.19
C GLU A 98 -20.35 8.32 0.53
N GLY A 99 -20.82 9.39 1.18
CA GLY A 99 -19.95 10.47 1.67
C GLY A 99 -18.93 9.98 2.71
N VAL A 100 -19.35 9.11 3.63
CA VAL A 100 -18.46 8.52 4.64
C VAL A 100 -17.40 7.62 3.99
N VAL A 101 -17.80 6.76 3.04
CA VAL A 101 -16.86 5.89 2.31
C VAL A 101 -15.86 6.72 1.53
N ARG A 102 -16.31 7.74 0.80
CA ARG A 102 -15.43 8.65 0.05
C ARG A 102 -14.46 9.39 0.98
N GLY A 103 -14.95 9.90 2.10
CA GLY A 103 -14.10 10.49 3.14
C GLY A 103 -13.03 9.52 3.66
N LEU A 104 -13.43 8.27 3.95
CA LEU A 104 -12.51 7.23 4.41
C LEU A 104 -11.47 6.85 3.35
N GLN A 105 -11.83 6.82 2.07
CA GLN A 105 -10.90 6.61 0.96
C GLN A 105 -9.78 7.66 0.93
N TYR A 106 -10.12 8.94 1.10
CA TYR A 106 -9.10 10.01 1.18
C TYR A 106 -8.23 9.90 2.44
N VAL A 107 -8.81 9.55 3.58
CA VAL A 107 -8.05 9.31 4.81
C VAL A 107 -7.07 8.14 4.62
N VAL A 108 -7.52 7.04 4.03
CA VAL A 108 -6.66 5.88 3.71
C VAL A 108 -5.58 6.27 2.72
N ALA A 109 -5.89 7.05 1.68
CA ALA A 109 -4.88 7.54 0.73
C ALA A 109 -3.82 8.39 1.45
N ALA A 110 -4.22 9.36 2.27
CA ALA A 110 -3.31 10.22 3.00
C ALA A 110 -2.42 9.43 3.98
N THR A 111 -3.00 8.49 4.74
CA THR A 111 -2.23 7.64 5.67
C THR A 111 -1.32 6.65 4.94
N THR A 112 -1.71 6.17 3.75
CA THR A 112 -0.87 5.31 2.90
C THR A 112 0.34 6.09 2.36
N LEU A 113 0.13 7.32 1.88
CA LEU A 113 1.21 8.22 1.46
C LEU A 113 2.18 8.51 2.60
N TRP A 114 1.65 8.87 3.77
CA TRP A 114 2.46 9.13 4.95
C TRP A 114 3.24 7.90 5.42
N SER A 115 2.58 6.74 5.44
CA SER A 115 3.21 5.48 5.81
C SER A 115 4.36 5.10 4.87
N GLY A 116 4.15 5.17 3.55
CA GLY A 116 5.18 4.89 2.55
C GLY A 116 6.36 5.86 2.65
N ALA A 117 6.09 7.16 2.78
CA ALA A 117 7.10 8.18 2.96
C ALA A 117 7.90 7.98 4.26
N SER A 118 7.23 7.60 5.37
CA SER A 118 7.89 7.41 6.66
C SER A 118 9.01 6.36 6.60
N TYR A 119 8.84 5.29 5.85
CA TYR A 119 9.87 4.26 5.67
C TYR A 119 11.08 4.73 4.85
N ALA A 120 10.90 5.71 3.96
CA ALA A 120 12.01 6.31 3.22
C ALA A 120 12.88 7.22 4.11
N TRP A 121 12.28 7.87 5.12
CA TRP A 121 12.97 8.80 6.01
C TRP A 121 13.48 8.19 7.32
N LEU A 122 12.72 7.30 7.93
CA LEU A 122 13.05 6.75 9.23
C LEU A 122 14.23 5.79 9.15
N LYS A 123 15.36 6.16 9.78
CA LYS A 123 16.57 5.34 9.84
C LYS A 123 16.38 4.09 10.70
N ASN A 124 15.46 4.13 11.67
CA ASN A 124 15.26 3.09 12.68
C ASN A 124 14.15 2.09 12.31
N ALA A 125 13.49 2.26 11.15
CA ALA A 125 12.43 1.34 10.72
C ALA A 125 12.96 -0.06 10.38
N VAL A 126 14.25 -0.17 10.01
CA VAL A 126 14.92 -1.45 9.72
C VAL A 126 16.29 -1.48 10.37
N LYS A 127 16.52 -2.49 11.19
CA LYS A 127 17.81 -2.77 11.83
C LYS A 127 18.50 -3.87 11.06
N ILE A 128 19.61 -3.52 10.40
CA ILE A 128 20.46 -4.48 9.68
C ILE A 128 21.42 -5.13 10.66
N LEU A 129 21.50 -6.45 10.66
CA LEU A 129 22.41 -7.23 11.48
C LEU A 129 23.78 -7.39 10.77
N GLY A 130 24.85 -7.38 11.53
CA GLY A 130 26.23 -7.49 11.03
C GLY A 130 27.22 -6.75 11.93
N GLU A 131 28.51 -6.94 11.74
CA GLU A 131 29.57 -6.33 12.57
C GLU A 131 30.11 -5.02 12.01
N ASN A 132 30.01 -4.79 10.70
CA ASN A 132 30.58 -3.62 10.04
C ASN A 132 29.58 -2.47 9.93
N GLU A 133 29.75 -1.43 10.73
CA GLU A 133 28.86 -0.27 10.81
C GLU A 133 28.80 0.56 9.51
N GLU A 134 29.91 0.69 8.79
CA GLU A 134 29.92 1.42 7.52
C GLU A 134 29.08 0.71 6.45
N LEU A 135 29.21 -0.63 6.40
CA LEU A 135 28.44 -1.46 5.50
C LEU A 135 26.93 -1.40 5.81
N LYS A 136 26.56 -1.45 7.08
CA LYS A 136 25.16 -1.27 7.54
C LYS A 136 24.61 0.09 7.12
N ALA A 137 25.37 1.17 7.33
CA ALA A 137 24.96 2.50 6.95
C ALA A 137 24.71 2.62 5.43
N LYS A 138 25.60 2.05 4.62
CA LYS A 138 25.49 2.02 3.15
C LYS A 138 24.30 1.18 2.67
N GLN A 139 24.11 0.01 3.25
CA GLN A 139 22.98 -0.87 2.95
C GLN A 139 21.66 -0.25 3.39
N GLY A 140 21.61 0.39 4.56
CA GLY A 140 20.46 1.11 5.04
C GLY A 140 20.05 2.29 4.13
N LYS A 141 21.04 3.05 3.63
CA LYS A 141 20.76 4.12 2.63
C LYS A 141 20.19 3.55 1.34
N ARG A 142 20.78 2.46 0.82
CA ARG A 142 20.29 1.80 -0.40
C ARG A 142 18.86 1.26 -0.24
N GLY A 143 18.56 0.60 0.88
CA GLY A 143 17.22 0.08 1.15
C GLY A 143 16.17 1.19 1.23
N ARG A 144 16.47 2.31 1.90
CA ARG A 144 15.57 3.48 1.93
C ARG A 144 15.41 4.11 0.54
N ALA A 145 16.47 4.16 -0.27
CA ALA A 145 16.37 4.63 -1.65
C ALA A 145 15.47 3.71 -2.50
N ILE A 146 15.57 2.38 -2.34
CA ILE A 146 14.68 1.42 -3.00
C ILE A 146 13.22 1.70 -2.64
N ILE A 147 12.91 1.86 -1.34
CA ILE A 147 11.55 2.20 -0.90
C ILE A 147 11.10 3.53 -1.51
N GLY A 148 11.93 4.57 -1.40
CA GLY A 148 11.61 5.91 -1.89
C GLY A 148 11.34 5.94 -3.39
N VAL A 149 12.20 5.32 -4.20
CA VAL A 149 12.04 5.30 -5.66
C VAL A 149 10.85 4.45 -6.08
N SER A 150 10.74 3.21 -5.57
CA SER A 150 9.61 2.33 -5.92
C SER A 150 8.27 2.95 -5.52
N PHE A 151 8.17 3.50 -4.31
CA PHE A 151 6.95 4.13 -3.85
C PHE A 151 6.63 5.42 -4.62
N ALA A 152 7.61 6.26 -4.93
CA ALA A 152 7.40 7.45 -5.76
C ALA A 152 6.85 7.09 -7.15
N THR A 153 7.37 6.02 -7.77
CA THR A 153 6.84 5.50 -9.04
C THR A 153 5.38 5.10 -8.93
N ILE A 154 5.01 4.41 -7.84
CA ILE A 154 3.62 4.01 -7.57
C ILE A 154 2.71 5.23 -7.36
N VAL A 155 3.17 6.26 -6.63
CA VAL A 155 2.41 7.50 -6.44
C VAL A 155 2.14 8.19 -7.78
N VAL A 156 3.15 8.30 -8.64
CA VAL A 156 2.97 8.88 -9.99
C VAL A 156 1.96 8.07 -10.80
N LEU A 157 2.03 6.74 -10.74
CA LEU A 157 1.07 5.87 -11.43
C LEU A 157 -0.36 6.06 -10.87
N ALA A 158 -0.52 6.11 -9.55
CA ALA A 158 -1.81 6.33 -8.91
C ALA A 158 -2.42 7.68 -9.30
N VAL A 159 -1.62 8.75 -9.33
CA VAL A 159 -2.06 10.08 -9.80
C VAL A 159 -2.50 10.04 -11.26
N PHE A 160 -1.74 9.35 -12.12
CA PHE A 160 -2.10 9.20 -13.53
C PHE A 160 -3.43 8.44 -13.70
N LEU A 161 -3.66 7.39 -12.92
CA LEU A 161 -4.91 6.64 -12.93
C LEU A 161 -6.08 7.48 -12.43
N ALA A 162 -5.91 8.24 -11.34
CA ALA A 162 -6.93 9.15 -10.82
C ALA A 162 -7.36 10.16 -11.88
N GLN A 163 -6.40 10.78 -12.60
CA GLN A 163 -6.71 11.72 -13.67
C GLN A 163 -7.42 11.07 -14.88
N ARG A 164 -7.20 9.77 -15.09
CA ARG A 164 -7.92 9.03 -16.13
C ARG A 164 -9.35 8.72 -15.73
N GLU A 165 -9.57 8.31 -14.50
CA GLU A 165 -10.90 8.04 -13.96
C GLU A 165 -11.77 9.30 -14.00
N ASP A 166 -11.25 10.46 -13.56
CA ASP A 166 -11.94 11.75 -13.61
C ASP A 166 -12.34 12.14 -15.04
N LYS A 167 -11.50 11.88 -16.04
CA LYS A 167 -11.81 12.19 -17.45
C LYS A 167 -12.88 11.27 -18.02
N VAL A 168 -12.91 10.00 -17.63
CA VAL A 168 -13.92 9.04 -18.07
C VAL A 168 -15.28 9.40 -17.48
N GLU A 169 -15.33 9.79 -16.21
CA GLU A 169 -16.55 10.21 -15.53
C GLU A 169 -17.13 11.51 -16.14
N GLN A 170 -16.30 12.38 -16.69
CA GLN A 170 -16.71 13.65 -17.33
C GLN A 170 -17.09 13.53 -18.81
N ASP A 171 -16.90 12.36 -19.47
CA ASP A 171 -17.25 12.21 -20.90
C ASP A 171 -18.74 11.90 -21.06
N PRO A 172 -19.57 12.83 -21.59
CA PRO A 172 -21.03 12.68 -21.71
C PRO A 172 -21.46 11.53 -22.64
N ARG A 173 -20.55 10.85 -23.32
CA ARG A 173 -20.85 9.73 -24.23
C ARG A 173 -21.12 8.41 -23.50
N HIS A 174 -20.93 8.35 -22.18
CA HIS A 174 -21.23 7.16 -21.36
C HIS A 174 -22.65 7.14 -20.78
N GLU A 175 -23.48 8.20 -21.02
CA GLU A 175 -24.87 8.27 -20.55
C GLU A 175 -25.90 7.75 -21.57
N VAL A 176 -25.50 7.02 -22.63
CA VAL A 176 -26.41 6.46 -23.63
C VAL A 176 -26.52 4.95 -23.53
#